data_53bc6ad1feac03bb39dde72b5d9437b1
#
_entry.id   53bc6ad1feac03bb39dde72b5d9437b1
#
_cell.length_a   1.000
_cell.length_b   1.000
_cell.length_c   1.000
_cell.angle_alpha   90.00
_cell.angle_beta   90.00
_cell.angle_gamma   90.00
#
_symmetry.space_group_name_H-M   'P 1'
#
loop_
_entity.id
_entity.type
_entity.pdbx_description
1 polymer ?
#
loop_
_entity_poly.entity_id
_entity_poly.type
_entity_poly.pdbx_seq_one_letter_code
_entity_poly.pdbx_strand_id
1 'polypeptide(L)'
;KLKRSLKVDAVLGIILLGVVALLTNGTLPAGEIQNVDAQEIIYGFKTVEFTENAKFDIQISPFSSGVNTILVKVSDFENNPIYDSNQIKVKIANPSKNISPIEIPMQIIKDNNNIPVEFQGELTFGFSGEWQLEIESQRTENANESKILNVLVKPRLENIQTQIVEYEFPEKAKPLYPLYDGNNAIWISDPSAPRLWEFSLDTQEFSSYSFNGLSTMFLTMDNTGKIWFTDSPRNQIGYIDLETKEITTKTIPKLGPVISDNKPIFIQADFDGNIWISIVNKNKILKYLPDDDVFKVVELPERDSFPFALSIDSDGNIWYTATGTGKFGKIDPNEGKITQYSKEIPLEGPEFLLFDKNEDVWIAEHTGTAITKFNPVLETFENISVPDEEALPFGMTFDRYGNIWFAQHVVDSIGVYDPDNNNLKEIPIPTEGSFTQFMTSDKNGKIWFVEQEGNKIGTVNMIEIPVDISQIKTIDDVEMKYTEIASPLIALGIIFTALFYVKSIYDKRRLNSLINS
;
A
#
# COMPACT_ATOMS: atom_id res chain seq x y z
N LYS A 1 -47.96 30.99 29.47
CA LYS A 1 -47.73 29.53 29.78
C LYS A 1 -47.53 28.71 28.49
N LEU A 2 -48.23 28.98 27.40
CA LEU A 2 -48.06 28.27 26.10
C LEU A 2 -46.64 28.33 25.51
N LYS A 3 -45.98 29.53 25.53
CA LYS A 3 -44.59 29.72 25.05
C LYS A 3 -43.53 28.95 25.84
N ARG A 4 -43.83 28.57 27.09
CA ARG A 4 -42.89 27.78 27.92
C ARG A 4 -43.02 26.29 27.66
N SER A 5 -44.23 25.81 27.30
CA SER A 5 -44.45 24.43 26.85
C SER A 5 -43.79 24.17 25.50
N LEU A 6 -43.97 25.06 24.51
CA LEU A 6 -43.35 24.94 23.18
C LEU A 6 -41.81 24.89 23.24
N LYS A 7 -41.18 25.61 24.18
CA LYS A 7 -39.70 25.54 24.34
C LYS A 7 -39.25 24.20 24.93
N VAL A 8 -40.03 23.63 25.85
CA VAL A 8 -39.70 22.33 26.45
C VAL A 8 -39.89 21.21 25.43
N ASP A 9 -40.93 21.29 24.58
CA ASP A 9 -41.20 20.32 23.53
C ASP A 9 -40.16 20.38 22.42
N ALA A 10 -39.67 21.58 22.08
CA ALA A 10 -38.55 21.76 21.13
C ALA A 10 -37.21 21.21 21.65
N VAL A 11 -36.89 21.41 22.93
CA VAL A 11 -35.69 20.86 23.55
C VAL A 11 -35.76 19.33 23.64
N LEU A 12 -36.92 18.77 23.99
CA LEU A 12 -37.16 17.32 23.98
C LEU A 12 -37.03 16.72 22.57
N GLY A 13 -37.55 17.42 21.55
CA GLY A 13 -37.40 17.01 20.14
C GLY A 13 -35.94 16.99 19.70
N ILE A 14 -35.12 17.97 20.08
CA ILE A 14 -33.70 18.01 19.76
C ILE A 14 -32.94 16.89 20.49
N ILE A 15 -33.27 16.62 21.75
CA ILE A 15 -32.66 15.50 22.50
C ILE A 15 -33.04 14.16 21.87
N LEU A 16 -34.27 13.99 21.45
CA LEU A 16 -34.76 12.77 20.76
C LEU A 16 -34.06 12.57 19.43
N LEU A 17 -33.89 13.64 18.64
CA LEU A 17 -33.12 13.63 17.39
C LEU A 17 -31.65 13.31 17.62
N GLY A 18 -31.06 13.83 18.70
CA GLY A 18 -29.68 13.50 19.09
C GLY A 18 -29.51 12.04 19.51
N VAL A 19 -30.49 11.47 20.21
CA VAL A 19 -30.46 10.04 20.60
C VAL A 19 -30.70 9.15 19.37
N VAL A 20 -31.59 9.52 18.46
CA VAL A 20 -31.80 8.81 17.19
C VAL A 20 -30.55 8.89 16.32
N ALA A 21 -29.88 10.04 16.24
CA ALA A 21 -28.63 10.19 15.50
C ALA A 21 -27.48 9.36 16.11
N LEU A 22 -27.43 9.23 17.43
CA LEU A 22 -26.47 8.35 18.12
C LEU A 22 -26.80 6.86 17.92
N LEU A 23 -28.06 6.51 17.80
CA LEU A 23 -28.52 5.13 17.52
C LEU A 23 -28.36 4.76 16.03
N THR A 24 -28.43 5.73 15.12
CA THR A 24 -28.24 5.50 13.68
C THR A 24 -26.78 5.56 13.24
N ASN A 25 -25.88 6.16 14.03
CA ASN A 25 -24.43 6.06 13.84
C ASN A 25 -23.80 4.84 14.54
N GLY A 26 -24.59 4.08 15.31
CA GLY A 26 -24.21 2.73 15.70
C GLY A 26 -24.37 1.80 14.49
N THR A 27 -23.37 0.94 14.24
CA THR A 27 -23.41 -0.09 13.21
C THR A 27 -24.79 -0.77 13.18
N LEU A 28 -25.45 -0.72 12.02
CA LEU A 28 -26.73 -1.41 11.81
C LEU A 28 -26.58 -2.89 12.18
N PRO A 29 -27.61 -3.50 12.80
CA PRO A 29 -27.62 -4.95 13.00
C PRO A 29 -27.42 -5.63 11.64
N ALA A 30 -26.56 -6.63 11.58
CA ALA A 30 -26.32 -7.44 10.39
C ALA A 30 -27.61 -8.18 10.00
N GLY A 31 -28.48 -7.55 9.23
CA GLY A 31 -29.77 -8.14 8.86
C GLY A 31 -30.51 -7.49 7.70
N GLU A 32 -30.23 -6.24 7.38
CA GLU A 32 -30.93 -5.56 6.26
C GLU A 32 -29.99 -4.64 5.50
N ILE A 33 -29.06 -5.21 4.72
CA ILE A 33 -28.42 -4.49 3.62
C ILE A 33 -29.10 -4.99 2.35
N GLN A 34 -30.14 -4.28 1.90
CA GLN A 34 -30.60 -4.39 0.53
C GLN A 34 -29.53 -3.80 -0.39
N ASN A 35 -29.02 -4.66 -1.26
CA ASN A 35 -28.34 -4.42 -2.53
C ASN A 35 -28.10 -2.94 -2.89
N VAL A 36 -26.96 -2.43 -2.51
CA VAL A 36 -26.22 -1.47 -3.30
C VAL A 36 -25.00 -2.24 -3.77
N ASP A 37 -24.78 -2.33 -5.09
CA ASP A 37 -23.55 -2.82 -5.71
C ASP A 37 -22.40 -1.88 -5.32
N ALA A 38 -22.03 -1.88 -4.05
CA ALA A 38 -20.71 -1.46 -3.62
C ALA A 38 -19.84 -2.70 -3.81
N GLN A 39 -18.88 -2.66 -4.71
CA GLN A 39 -17.78 -3.61 -4.71
C GLN A 39 -17.23 -3.63 -3.28
N GLU A 40 -17.49 -4.72 -2.57
CA GLU A 40 -16.94 -4.97 -1.25
C GLU A 40 -15.43 -5.01 -1.44
N ILE A 41 -14.72 -4.00 -0.95
CA ILE A 41 -13.26 -4.00 -0.94
C ILE A 41 -12.87 -5.09 0.05
N ILE A 42 -12.61 -6.28 -0.47
CA ILE A 42 -12.17 -7.43 0.34
C ILE A 42 -10.69 -7.25 0.60
N TYR A 43 -10.35 -6.67 1.74
CA TYR A 43 -9.00 -6.66 2.24
C TYR A 43 -8.56 -8.09 2.57
N GLY A 44 -7.37 -8.50 2.10
CA GLY A 44 -6.79 -9.79 2.41
C GLY A 44 -6.36 -10.61 1.20
N PHE A 45 -6.27 -11.92 1.38
CA PHE A 45 -5.86 -12.86 0.34
C PHE A 45 -7.06 -13.45 -0.38
N LYS A 46 -6.99 -13.47 -1.71
CA LYS A 46 -7.98 -14.13 -2.56
C LYS A 46 -7.27 -14.90 -3.66
N THR A 47 -7.66 -16.16 -3.86
CA THR A 47 -7.17 -17.00 -4.97
C THR A 47 -8.25 -17.96 -5.43
N VAL A 48 -8.09 -18.42 -6.68
CA VAL A 48 -8.91 -19.47 -7.27
C VAL A 48 -7.98 -20.61 -7.67
N GLU A 49 -8.23 -21.79 -7.10
CA GLU A 49 -7.43 -22.98 -7.34
C GLU A 49 -8.25 -24.09 -8.00
N PHE A 50 -7.60 -24.84 -8.86
CA PHE A 50 -8.23 -25.89 -9.64
C PHE A 50 -7.65 -27.27 -9.28
N THR A 51 -8.53 -28.25 -9.21
CA THR A 51 -8.23 -29.68 -9.14
C THR A 51 -8.76 -30.39 -10.40
N GLU A 52 -8.82 -31.72 -10.43
CA GLU A 52 -9.34 -32.44 -11.61
C GLU A 52 -10.82 -32.16 -11.89
N ASN A 53 -11.65 -32.03 -10.84
CA ASN A 53 -13.10 -31.91 -11.00
C ASN A 53 -13.73 -30.80 -10.17
N ALA A 54 -12.94 -29.94 -9.54
CA ALA A 54 -13.43 -28.88 -8.69
C ALA A 54 -12.58 -27.60 -8.79
N LYS A 55 -13.24 -26.49 -8.50
CA LYS A 55 -12.68 -25.17 -8.36
C LYS A 55 -12.90 -24.71 -6.92
N PHE A 56 -11.82 -24.26 -6.28
CA PHE A 56 -11.83 -23.66 -4.95
C PHE A 56 -11.65 -22.14 -5.07
N ASP A 57 -12.63 -21.36 -4.67
CA ASP A 57 -12.48 -19.90 -4.45
C ASP A 57 -12.20 -19.71 -2.96
N ILE A 58 -11.02 -19.21 -2.64
CA ILE A 58 -10.48 -19.12 -1.28
C ILE A 58 -10.27 -17.65 -0.95
N GLN A 59 -10.80 -17.22 0.19
CA GLN A 59 -10.59 -15.87 0.70
C GLN A 59 -10.17 -15.95 2.16
N ILE A 60 -9.16 -15.16 2.55
CA ILE A 60 -8.69 -15.05 3.94
C ILE A 60 -8.56 -13.56 4.26
N SER A 61 -9.21 -13.11 5.31
CA SER A 61 -9.20 -11.71 5.73
C SER A 61 -8.98 -11.61 7.24
N PRO A 62 -8.12 -10.69 7.69
CA PRO A 62 -7.33 -9.68 6.96
C PRO A 62 -6.04 -10.22 6.33
N PHE A 63 -5.73 -11.49 6.41
CA PHE A 63 -4.55 -12.18 5.90
C PHE A 63 -3.23 -11.69 6.54
N SER A 64 -3.25 -11.65 7.83
CA SER A 64 -2.09 -11.22 8.65
C SER A 64 -1.90 -12.14 9.85
N SER A 65 -0.78 -12.00 10.56
CA SER A 65 -0.59 -12.70 11.83
C SER A 65 -1.71 -12.40 12.81
N GLY A 66 -2.11 -13.37 13.63
CA GLY A 66 -3.28 -13.32 14.50
C GLY A 66 -4.51 -13.99 13.88
N VAL A 67 -5.69 -13.59 14.34
CA VAL A 67 -6.98 -14.18 13.93
C VAL A 67 -7.39 -13.68 12.55
N ASN A 68 -7.84 -14.61 11.72
CA ASN A 68 -8.33 -14.39 10.37
C ASN A 68 -9.61 -15.20 10.13
N THR A 69 -10.47 -14.70 9.26
CA THR A 69 -11.59 -15.46 8.74
C THR A 69 -11.22 -16.08 7.41
N ILE A 70 -11.48 -17.36 7.22
CA ILE A 70 -11.35 -18.04 5.93
C ILE A 70 -12.72 -18.38 5.37
N LEU A 71 -12.91 -18.08 4.08
CA LEU A 71 -14.08 -18.47 3.30
C LEU A 71 -13.62 -19.37 2.15
N VAL A 72 -14.32 -20.47 1.93
CA VAL A 72 -14.05 -21.40 0.83
C VAL A 72 -15.35 -21.72 0.10
N LYS A 73 -15.40 -21.45 -1.21
CA LYS A 73 -16.46 -21.91 -2.09
C LYS A 73 -15.93 -23.03 -2.97
N VAL A 74 -16.76 -24.05 -3.16
CA VAL A 74 -16.42 -25.18 -4.04
C VAL A 74 -17.44 -25.26 -5.15
N SER A 75 -16.97 -25.18 -6.39
CA SER A 75 -17.81 -25.21 -7.59
C SER A 75 -17.20 -26.10 -8.67
N ASP A 76 -17.98 -26.43 -9.67
CA ASP A 76 -17.48 -26.94 -10.94
C ASP A 76 -16.81 -25.81 -11.77
N PHE A 77 -16.32 -26.14 -12.95
CA PHE A 77 -15.63 -25.18 -13.83
C PHE A 77 -16.60 -24.15 -14.46
N GLU A 78 -17.91 -24.41 -14.39
CA GLU A 78 -18.96 -23.49 -14.85
C GLU A 78 -19.51 -22.60 -13.71
N ASN A 79 -18.90 -22.67 -12.52
CA ASN A 79 -19.28 -21.98 -11.29
C ASN A 79 -20.58 -22.49 -10.63
N ASN A 80 -21.06 -23.70 -10.97
CA ASN A 80 -22.18 -24.29 -10.27
C ASN A 80 -21.70 -24.92 -8.95
N PRO A 81 -22.44 -24.74 -7.83
CA PRO A 81 -22.10 -25.39 -6.56
C PRO A 81 -22.01 -26.93 -6.69
N ILE A 82 -21.02 -27.51 -6.06
CA ILE A 82 -20.86 -28.97 -5.99
C ILE A 82 -21.67 -29.50 -4.81
N TYR A 83 -22.82 -30.08 -5.07
CA TYR A 83 -23.82 -30.48 -4.06
C TYR A 83 -23.38 -31.67 -3.18
N ASP A 84 -22.49 -32.54 -3.65
CA ASP A 84 -21.98 -33.68 -2.91
C ASP A 84 -20.75 -33.35 -2.04
N SER A 85 -20.30 -32.08 -2.03
CA SER A 85 -19.28 -31.58 -1.11
C SER A 85 -19.94 -31.17 0.22
N ASN A 86 -19.99 -32.10 1.15
CA ASN A 86 -20.67 -31.91 2.43
C ASN A 86 -19.77 -31.41 3.55
N GLN A 87 -18.47 -31.47 3.37
CA GLN A 87 -17.49 -31.03 4.34
C GLN A 87 -16.22 -30.53 3.63
N ILE A 88 -15.70 -29.42 4.11
CA ILE A 88 -14.36 -28.93 3.78
C ILE A 88 -13.49 -29.08 5.00
N LYS A 89 -12.31 -29.68 4.81
CA LYS A 89 -11.23 -29.66 5.80
C LYS A 89 -10.21 -28.63 5.38
N VAL A 90 -9.90 -27.74 6.28
CA VAL A 90 -8.83 -26.75 6.13
C VAL A 90 -7.77 -27.02 7.17
N LYS A 91 -6.51 -27.07 6.77
CA LYS A 91 -5.38 -27.20 7.67
C LYS A 91 -4.33 -26.15 7.35
N ILE A 92 -3.71 -25.62 8.38
CA ILE A 92 -2.54 -24.74 8.27
C ILE A 92 -1.33 -25.41 8.90
N ALA A 93 -0.16 -25.23 8.31
CA ALA A 93 1.10 -25.75 8.83
C ALA A 93 2.23 -24.77 8.56
N ASN A 94 3.29 -24.83 9.35
CA ASN A 94 4.54 -24.12 9.05
C ASN A 94 5.73 -25.08 9.22
N PRO A 95 6.12 -25.78 8.15
CA PRO A 95 7.21 -26.75 8.20
C PRO A 95 8.56 -26.13 8.59
N SER A 96 8.82 -24.89 8.19
CA SER A 96 10.07 -24.18 8.50
C SER A 96 10.24 -23.89 10.00
N LYS A 97 9.14 -23.82 10.75
CA LYS A 97 9.08 -23.65 12.20
C LYS A 97 8.68 -24.92 12.95
N ASN A 98 8.64 -26.08 12.27
CA ASN A 98 8.22 -27.38 12.82
C ASN A 98 6.79 -27.37 13.39
N ILE A 99 5.87 -26.57 12.82
CA ILE A 99 4.47 -26.60 13.19
C ILE A 99 3.75 -27.61 12.31
N SER A 100 3.24 -28.66 12.97
CA SER A 100 2.44 -29.71 12.35
C SER A 100 1.10 -29.17 11.86
N PRO A 101 0.42 -29.83 10.89
CA PRO A 101 -0.88 -29.40 10.41
C PRO A 101 -1.91 -29.25 11.54
N ILE A 102 -2.52 -28.08 11.63
CA ILE A 102 -3.59 -27.73 12.56
C ILE A 102 -4.88 -27.66 11.76
N GLU A 103 -5.87 -28.48 12.10
CA GLU A 103 -7.17 -28.46 11.44
C GLU A 103 -8.04 -27.31 11.96
N ILE A 104 -8.65 -26.59 11.03
CA ILE A 104 -9.51 -25.44 11.28
C ILE A 104 -10.97 -25.89 11.25
N PRO A 105 -11.76 -25.65 12.31
CA PRO A 105 -13.19 -25.92 12.29
C PRO A 105 -13.90 -25.07 11.23
N MET A 106 -14.63 -25.73 10.31
CA MET A 106 -15.36 -25.06 9.25
C MET A 106 -16.87 -25.18 9.46
N GLN A 107 -17.58 -24.08 9.31
CA GLN A 107 -19.05 -24.01 9.34
C GLN A 107 -19.60 -23.93 7.92
N ILE A 108 -20.69 -24.62 7.66
CA ILE A 108 -21.36 -24.63 6.36
C ILE A 108 -22.36 -23.50 6.29
N ILE A 109 -22.20 -22.62 5.31
CA ILE A 109 -23.20 -21.62 4.94
C ILE A 109 -24.06 -22.19 3.81
N LYS A 110 -25.36 -22.19 4.00
CA LYS A 110 -26.34 -22.73 3.05
C LYS A 110 -27.22 -21.64 2.49
N ASP A 111 -27.66 -21.81 1.25
CA ASP A 111 -28.64 -20.95 0.62
C ASP A 111 -30.07 -21.18 1.13
N ASN A 112 -31.05 -20.43 0.59
CA ASN A 112 -32.46 -20.55 0.93
C ASN A 112 -33.06 -21.92 0.59
N ASN A 113 -32.41 -22.72 -0.24
CA ASN A 113 -32.80 -24.09 -0.63
C ASN A 113 -32.09 -25.15 0.22
N ASN A 114 -31.37 -24.75 1.29
CA ASN A 114 -30.56 -25.60 2.16
C ASN A 114 -29.36 -26.27 1.46
N ILE A 115 -28.86 -25.65 0.38
CA ILE A 115 -27.72 -26.11 -0.40
C ILE A 115 -26.44 -25.47 0.17
N PRO A 116 -25.35 -26.23 0.43
CA PRO A 116 -24.06 -25.66 0.80
C PRO A 116 -23.54 -24.74 -0.31
N VAL A 117 -23.30 -23.49 0.00
CA VAL A 117 -22.78 -22.50 -0.97
C VAL A 117 -21.40 -22.00 -0.58
N GLU A 118 -21.07 -22.05 0.70
CA GLU A 118 -19.81 -21.55 1.23
C GLU A 118 -19.46 -22.24 2.55
N PHE A 119 -18.18 -22.28 2.86
CA PHE A 119 -17.65 -22.79 4.12
C PHE A 119 -16.84 -21.68 4.79
N GLN A 120 -17.11 -21.41 6.05
CA GLN A 120 -16.46 -20.36 6.83
C GLN A 120 -15.76 -20.96 8.04
N GLY A 121 -14.58 -20.45 8.36
CA GLY A 121 -13.83 -20.81 9.56
C GLY A 121 -13.02 -19.63 10.10
N GLU A 122 -12.62 -19.75 11.35
CA GLU A 122 -11.65 -18.83 11.96
C GLU A 122 -10.31 -19.56 12.08
N LEU A 123 -9.26 -18.96 11.54
CA LEU A 123 -7.91 -19.48 11.61
C LEU A 123 -6.96 -18.46 12.24
N THR A 124 -5.94 -18.94 12.94
CA THR A 124 -4.95 -18.06 13.57
C THR A 124 -3.56 -18.38 13.06
N PHE A 125 -2.94 -17.42 12.40
CA PHE A 125 -1.51 -17.46 12.12
C PHE A 125 -0.74 -16.90 13.33
N GLY A 126 0.04 -17.74 14.02
CA GLY A 126 0.75 -17.32 15.24
C GLY A 126 1.84 -16.26 15.01
N PHE A 127 2.32 -16.12 13.77
CA PHE A 127 3.32 -15.15 13.33
C PHE A 127 3.29 -15.01 11.79
N SER A 128 3.94 -13.98 11.28
CA SER A 128 4.11 -13.74 9.85
C SER A 128 5.10 -14.70 9.18
N GLY A 129 5.11 -14.73 7.86
CA GLY A 129 6.00 -15.56 7.05
C GLY A 129 5.27 -16.63 6.24
N GLU A 130 6.03 -17.59 5.76
CA GLU A 130 5.50 -18.63 4.88
C GLU A 130 4.73 -19.71 5.66
N TRP A 131 3.49 -19.94 5.24
CA TRP A 131 2.62 -20.99 5.77
C TRP A 131 2.14 -21.89 4.65
N GLN A 132 1.77 -23.12 4.98
CA GLN A 132 1.06 -24.02 4.10
C GLN A 132 -0.41 -24.05 4.49
N LEU A 133 -1.27 -23.89 3.49
CA LEU A 133 -2.71 -24.02 3.59
C LEU A 133 -3.14 -25.24 2.78
N GLU A 134 -3.65 -26.26 3.44
CA GLU A 134 -4.24 -27.44 2.80
C GLU A 134 -5.76 -27.34 2.85
N ILE A 135 -6.42 -27.49 1.72
CA ILE A 135 -7.88 -27.51 1.61
C ILE A 135 -8.29 -28.82 0.96
N GLU A 136 -9.18 -29.56 1.60
CA GLU A 136 -9.73 -30.82 1.11
C GLU A 136 -11.25 -30.75 1.10
N SER A 137 -11.86 -30.96 -0.05
CA SER A 137 -13.30 -31.18 -0.21
C SER A 137 -13.60 -32.67 -0.03
N GLN A 138 -14.38 -32.99 1.00
CA GLN A 138 -14.88 -34.36 1.21
C GLN A 138 -16.19 -34.54 0.46
N ARG A 139 -16.16 -35.47 -0.47
CA ARG A 139 -17.28 -35.74 -1.38
C ARG A 139 -17.93 -37.07 -1.01
N THR A 140 -19.25 -37.15 -1.19
CA THR A 140 -20.02 -38.38 -0.88
C THR A 140 -20.12 -39.32 -2.07
N GLU A 141 -20.12 -38.79 -3.29
CA GLU A 141 -20.33 -39.56 -4.52
C GLU A 141 -19.08 -39.70 -5.39
N ASN A 142 -18.08 -38.85 -5.15
CA ASN A 142 -16.84 -38.76 -5.92
C ASN A 142 -15.61 -38.85 -5.01
N ALA A 143 -14.43 -38.94 -5.61
CA ALA A 143 -13.17 -38.89 -4.87
C ALA A 143 -12.98 -37.50 -4.19
N ASN A 144 -12.36 -37.49 -3.01
CA ASN A 144 -11.97 -36.25 -2.35
C ASN A 144 -10.97 -35.49 -3.21
N GLU A 145 -11.12 -34.18 -3.19
CA GLU A 145 -10.27 -33.25 -3.92
C GLU A 145 -9.49 -32.41 -2.93
N SER A 146 -8.20 -32.25 -3.14
CA SER A 146 -7.36 -31.46 -2.24
C SER A 146 -6.38 -30.57 -2.97
N LYS A 147 -6.03 -29.46 -2.32
CA LYS A 147 -5.03 -28.49 -2.79
C LYS A 147 -4.17 -28.03 -1.62
N ILE A 148 -2.86 -27.90 -1.87
CA ILE A 148 -1.91 -27.31 -0.93
C ILE A 148 -1.36 -26.03 -1.55
N LEU A 149 -1.41 -24.94 -0.80
CA LEU A 149 -0.91 -23.62 -1.17
C LEU A 149 0.20 -23.21 -0.21
N ASN A 150 1.26 -22.59 -0.74
CA ASN A 150 2.19 -21.83 0.08
C ASN A 150 1.75 -20.37 0.08
N VAL A 151 1.53 -19.82 1.25
CA VAL A 151 1.02 -18.46 1.43
C VAL A 151 1.98 -17.65 2.30
N LEU A 152 2.21 -16.39 1.93
CA LEU A 152 3.06 -15.48 2.68
C LEU A 152 2.20 -14.55 3.53
N VAL A 153 2.08 -14.88 4.82
CA VAL A 153 1.28 -14.14 5.79
C VAL A 153 2.03 -12.90 6.25
N LYS A 154 1.38 -11.73 6.22
CA LYS A 154 1.95 -10.45 6.66
C LYS A 154 2.00 -10.35 8.18
N PRO A 155 2.96 -9.60 8.76
CA PRO A 155 2.84 -9.11 10.12
C PRO A 155 1.80 -7.97 10.19
N ARG A 156 1.11 -7.82 11.30
CA ARG A 156 0.29 -6.61 11.55
C ARG A 156 1.18 -5.45 11.94
N LEU A 157 1.01 -4.28 11.30
CA LEU A 157 1.86 -3.11 11.56
C LEU A 157 1.82 -2.66 13.03
N GLU A 158 0.67 -2.78 13.71
CA GLU A 158 0.53 -2.47 15.13
C GLU A 158 1.35 -3.39 16.04
N ASN A 159 1.65 -4.61 15.57
CA ASN A 159 2.41 -5.62 16.32
C ASN A 159 3.90 -5.65 15.96
N ILE A 160 4.36 -4.71 15.13
CA ILE A 160 5.77 -4.60 14.77
C ILE A 160 6.44 -3.57 15.66
N GLN A 161 7.49 -3.97 16.37
CA GLN A 161 8.51 -3.06 16.88
C GLN A 161 9.55 -2.84 15.80
N THR A 162 9.94 -1.59 15.59
CA THR A 162 10.94 -1.20 14.60
C THR A 162 12.18 -0.66 15.30
N GLN A 163 13.34 -1.03 14.78
CA GLN A 163 14.63 -0.47 15.17
C GLN A 163 15.35 0.00 13.91
N ILE A 164 15.69 1.27 13.87
CA ILE A 164 16.55 1.82 12.82
C ILE A 164 18.00 1.59 13.21
N VAL A 165 18.78 1.11 12.25
CA VAL A 165 20.23 1.00 12.33
C VAL A 165 20.82 1.88 11.25
N GLU A 166 21.73 2.77 11.64
CA GLU A 166 22.34 3.77 10.77
C GLU A 166 23.83 3.47 10.58
N TYR A 167 24.33 3.72 9.37
CA TYR A 167 25.75 3.58 8.98
C TYR A 167 26.22 4.91 8.40
N GLU A 168 27.21 5.52 9.03
CA GLU A 168 27.78 6.80 8.61
C GLU A 168 28.75 6.60 7.45
N PHE A 169 28.66 7.47 6.43
CA PHE A 169 29.64 7.47 5.34
C PHE A 169 31.02 7.85 5.86
N PRO A 170 32.09 7.19 5.38
CA PRO A 170 33.46 7.43 5.87
C PRO A 170 34.00 8.83 5.53
N GLU A 171 33.35 9.51 4.61
CA GLU A 171 33.62 10.88 4.20
C GLU A 171 32.31 11.65 4.08
N LYS A 172 32.39 12.98 4.05
CA LYS A 172 31.24 13.83 3.84
C LYS A 172 30.59 13.52 2.48
N ALA A 173 29.34 13.11 2.51
CA ALA A 173 28.49 12.82 1.36
C ALA A 173 27.14 13.51 1.50
N LYS A 174 26.40 13.54 0.41
CA LYS A 174 24.98 13.92 0.35
C LYS A 174 24.22 12.80 -0.33
N PRO A 175 24.06 11.63 0.33
CA PRO A 175 23.43 10.49 -0.31
C PRO A 175 22.02 10.83 -0.77
N LEU A 176 21.67 10.45 -2.02
CA LEU A 176 20.37 10.78 -2.59
C LEU A 176 19.55 9.54 -2.93
N TYR A 177 20.06 8.68 -3.78
CA TYR A 177 19.28 7.58 -4.33
C TYR A 177 20.00 6.26 -4.07
N PRO A 178 19.41 5.37 -3.23
CA PRO A 178 19.93 4.03 -3.00
C PRO A 178 19.35 3.06 -4.03
N LEU A 179 20.17 2.17 -4.56
CA LEU A 179 19.80 1.12 -5.50
C LEU A 179 20.38 -0.21 -5.05
N TYR A 180 19.56 -1.22 -4.82
CA TYR A 180 20.02 -2.57 -4.58
C TYR A 180 20.45 -3.23 -5.89
N ASP A 181 21.64 -3.84 -5.92
CA ASP A 181 22.22 -4.45 -7.12
C ASP A 181 21.71 -5.86 -7.45
N GLY A 182 20.69 -6.34 -6.72
CA GLY A 182 20.16 -7.69 -6.87
C GLY A 182 21.02 -8.79 -6.27
N ASN A 183 22.18 -8.48 -5.71
CA ASN A 183 23.13 -9.44 -5.14
C ASN A 183 23.46 -9.14 -3.67
N ASN A 184 24.38 -8.24 -3.40
CA ASN A 184 24.92 -8.04 -2.04
C ASN A 184 25.28 -6.60 -1.71
N ALA A 185 24.96 -5.64 -2.53
CA ALA A 185 25.30 -4.25 -2.29
C ALA A 185 24.15 -3.27 -2.53
N ILE A 186 24.15 -2.20 -1.75
CA ILE A 186 23.37 -1.00 -2.03
C ILE A 186 24.32 0.03 -2.65
N TRP A 187 24.00 0.46 -3.86
CA TRP A 187 24.70 1.53 -4.55
C TRP A 187 24.01 2.85 -4.24
N ILE A 188 24.78 3.88 -3.95
CA ILE A 188 24.25 5.17 -3.51
C ILE A 188 24.87 6.29 -4.34
N SER A 189 24.03 7.17 -4.86
CA SER A 189 24.44 8.38 -5.55
C SER A 189 24.81 9.51 -4.59
N ASP A 190 25.70 10.40 -5.02
CA ASP A 190 26.17 11.56 -4.26
C ASP A 190 26.08 12.84 -5.11
N PRO A 191 25.03 13.66 -4.99
CA PRO A 191 24.93 14.93 -5.70
C PRO A 191 26.02 15.95 -5.38
N SER A 192 26.73 15.78 -4.26
CA SER A 192 27.77 16.72 -3.81
C SER A 192 29.15 16.44 -4.42
N ALA A 193 29.32 15.28 -5.06
CA ALA A 193 30.60 14.85 -5.59
C ALA A 193 30.46 13.89 -6.79
N PRO A 194 31.45 13.86 -7.71
CA PRO A 194 31.45 12.94 -8.85
C PRO A 194 31.87 11.53 -8.41
N ARG A 195 31.05 10.86 -7.64
CA ARG A 195 31.30 9.51 -7.14
C ARG A 195 30.04 8.71 -6.94
N LEU A 196 30.18 7.40 -6.95
CA LEU A 196 29.20 6.42 -6.50
C LEU A 196 29.73 5.74 -5.26
N TRP A 197 28.85 5.47 -4.32
CA TRP A 197 29.13 4.65 -3.15
C TRP A 197 28.57 3.25 -3.34
N GLU A 198 29.30 2.25 -2.87
CA GLU A 198 28.89 0.86 -2.72
C GLU A 198 28.91 0.52 -1.23
N PHE A 199 27.77 0.13 -0.68
CA PHE A 199 27.65 -0.38 0.69
C PHE A 199 27.41 -1.89 0.63
N SER A 200 28.37 -2.66 1.11
CA SER A 200 28.30 -4.12 1.15
C SER A 200 27.38 -4.58 2.27
N LEU A 201 26.39 -5.40 1.95
CA LEU A 201 25.45 -5.94 2.94
C LEU A 201 26.09 -6.99 3.86
N ASP A 202 27.13 -7.69 3.39
CA ASP A 202 27.84 -8.71 4.17
C ASP A 202 28.82 -8.11 5.16
N THR A 203 29.66 -7.16 4.71
CA THR A 203 30.72 -6.57 5.54
C THR A 203 30.28 -5.30 6.25
N GLN A 204 29.18 -4.66 5.79
CA GLN A 204 28.71 -3.35 6.25
C GLN A 204 29.76 -2.25 6.08
N GLU A 205 30.57 -2.36 5.05
CA GLU A 205 31.63 -1.40 4.72
C GLU A 205 31.29 -0.65 3.42
N PHE A 206 31.80 0.59 3.32
CA PHE A 206 31.67 1.43 2.14
C PHE A 206 32.91 1.35 1.25
N SER A 207 32.64 1.31 -0.06
CA SER A 207 33.63 1.60 -1.11
C SER A 207 33.14 2.79 -1.94
N SER A 208 34.04 3.56 -2.54
CA SER A 208 33.67 4.69 -3.40
C SER A 208 34.42 4.65 -4.73
N TYR A 209 33.71 5.04 -5.80
CA TYR A 209 34.23 5.05 -7.17
C TYR A 209 34.02 6.44 -7.76
N SER A 210 35.14 7.13 -7.99
CA SER A 210 35.17 8.51 -8.51
C SER A 210 35.42 8.55 -10.01
N PHE A 211 34.86 9.58 -10.67
CA PHE A 211 35.03 9.79 -12.10
C PHE A 211 35.24 11.28 -12.44
N ASN A 212 35.49 11.58 -13.71
CA ASN A 212 35.62 12.96 -14.18
C ASN A 212 34.23 13.58 -14.45
N GLY A 213 33.54 13.98 -13.40
CA GLY A 213 32.21 14.56 -13.43
C GLY A 213 32.02 15.68 -12.41
N LEU A 214 30.80 15.93 -12.00
CA LEU A 214 30.45 16.88 -10.93
C LEU A 214 29.54 16.27 -9.87
N SER A 215 28.65 15.33 -10.27
CA SER A 215 27.67 14.75 -9.34
C SER A 215 27.19 13.38 -9.83
N THR A 216 26.54 12.63 -8.94
CA THR A 216 25.67 11.53 -9.33
C THR A 216 24.29 11.77 -8.72
N MET A 217 23.24 11.65 -9.54
CA MET A 217 21.86 11.93 -9.09
C MET A 217 21.05 10.66 -8.94
N PHE A 218 20.35 10.20 -9.96
CA PHE A 218 19.52 9.00 -9.91
C PHE A 218 20.22 7.81 -10.55
N LEU A 219 19.89 6.62 -10.10
CA LEU A 219 20.50 5.36 -10.51
C LEU A 219 19.46 4.42 -11.11
N THR A 220 19.89 3.62 -12.08
CA THR A 220 19.18 2.44 -12.56
C THR A 220 20.17 1.36 -12.95
N MET A 221 19.77 0.10 -12.89
CA MET A 221 20.61 -1.01 -13.34
C MET A 221 20.03 -1.60 -14.62
N ASP A 222 20.88 -1.84 -15.60
CA ASP A 222 20.47 -2.54 -16.80
C ASP A 222 20.63 -4.06 -16.67
N ASN A 223 20.16 -4.79 -17.68
CA ASN A 223 20.23 -6.25 -17.73
C ASN A 223 21.62 -6.81 -18.02
N THR A 224 22.64 -5.95 -18.23
CA THR A 224 24.04 -6.33 -18.49
C THR A 224 24.92 -6.17 -17.26
N GLY A 225 24.36 -5.74 -16.10
CA GLY A 225 25.11 -5.53 -14.87
C GLY A 225 25.82 -4.18 -14.81
N LYS A 226 25.32 -3.17 -15.48
CA LYS A 226 25.79 -1.79 -15.38
C LYS A 226 24.82 -0.96 -14.57
N ILE A 227 25.34 -0.16 -13.64
CA ILE A 227 24.55 0.83 -12.92
C ILE A 227 24.76 2.18 -13.60
N TRP A 228 23.69 2.66 -14.21
CA TRP A 228 23.64 3.94 -14.90
C TRP A 228 23.28 5.06 -13.93
N PHE A 229 23.80 6.25 -14.18
CA PHE A 229 23.52 7.46 -13.39
C PHE A 229 23.41 8.70 -14.26
N THR A 230 22.80 9.74 -13.73
CA THR A 230 22.79 11.09 -14.30
C THR A 230 23.81 11.98 -13.60
N ASP A 231 24.56 12.79 -14.37
CA ASP A 231 25.37 13.92 -13.90
C ASP A 231 24.77 15.20 -14.49
N SER A 232 23.76 15.72 -13.79
CA SER A 232 22.94 16.84 -14.25
C SER A 232 23.77 18.11 -14.53
N PRO A 233 24.72 18.53 -13.65
CA PRO A 233 25.53 19.72 -13.90
C PRO A 233 26.42 19.64 -15.15
N ARG A 234 26.81 18.43 -15.55
CA ARG A 234 27.64 18.19 -16.74
C ARG A 234 26.83 17.88 -17.99
N ASN A 235 25.48 17.82 -17.90
CA ASN A 235 24.64 17.39 -19.01
C ASN A 235 25.09 16.04 -19.62
N GLN A 236 25.32 15.06 -18.75
CA GLN A 236 25.76 13.73 -19.16
C GLN A 236 25.08 12.63 -18.37
N ILE A 237 25.13 11.43 -18.92
CA ILE A 237 24.87 10.17 -18.22
C ILE A 237 26.18 9.41 -18.10
N GLY A 238 26.24 8.47 -17.18
CA GLY A 238 27.36 7.54 -17.06
C GLY A 238 26.89 6.20 -16.55
N TYR A 239 27.77 5.24 -16.58
CA TYR A 239 27.56 3.96 -15.92
C TYR A 239 28.85 3.45 -15.27
N ILE A 240 28.69 2.68 -14.22
CA ILE A 240 29.74 1.81 -13.68
C ILE A 240 29.43 0.38 -14.08
N ASP A 241 30.40 -0.30 -14.62
CA ASP A 241 30.35 -1.74 -14.88
C ASP A 241 30.67 -2.51 -13.61
N LEU A 242 29.74 -3.39 -13.16
CA LEU A 242 29.90 -4.06 -11.86
C LEU A 242 31.02 -5.10 -11.84
N GLU A 243 31.41 -5.63 -12.97
CA GLU A 243 32.51 -6.60 -13.08
C GLU A 243 33.88 -5.92 -13.04
N THR A 244 34.06 -4.87 -13.85
CA THR A 244 35.35 -4.17 -13.99
C THR A 244 35.55 -3.01 -13.02
N LYS A 245 34.46 -2.49 -12.46
CA LYS A 245 34.37 -1.27 -11.65
C LYS A 245 34.83 -0.01 -12.41
N GLU A 246 34.89 -0.06 -13.74
CA GLU A 246 35.20 1.10 -14.57
C GLU A 246 33.99 1.98 -14.82
N ILE A 247 34.20 3.30 -14.80
CA ILE A 247 33.14 4.28 -15.06
C ILE A 247 33.33 4.90 -16.43
N THR A 248 32.26 4.87 -17.23
CA THR A 248 32.17 5.50 -18.54
C THR A 248 31.11 6.58 -18.52
N THR A 249 31.34 7.72 -19.18
CA THR A 249 30.36 8.82 -19.28
C THR A 249 30.05 9.19 -20.71
N LYS A 250 28.83 9.68 -20.94
CA LYS A 250 28.33 10.09 -22.25
C LYS A 250 27.62 11.44 -22.16
N THR A 251 28.06 12.41 -22.95
CA THR A 251 27.43 13.74 -23.03
C THR A 251 26.10 13.65 -23.78
N ILE A 252 25.05 14.24 -23.22
CA ILE A 252 23.74 14.36 -23.85
C ILE A 252 23.80 15.48 -24.93
N PRO A 253 23.28 15.24 -26.16
CA PRO A 253 23.22 16.27 -27.19
C PRO A 253 22.43 17.50 -26.75
N LYS A 254 22.73 18.67 -27.31
CA LYS A 254 21.94 19.88 -27.06
C LYS A 254 20.52 19.73 -27.62
N LEU A 255 19.53 19.96 -26.79
CA LEU A 255 18.10 19.83 -27.14
C LEU A 255 17.48 21.19 -27.41
N GLY A 256 17.67 21.71 -28.63
CA GLY A 256 17.07 22.97 -29.11
C GLY A 256 17.96 24.20 -28.99
N PRO A 257 17.49 25.36 -29.45
CA PRO A 257 18.27 26.58 -29.62
C PRO A 257 18.48 27.38 -28.33
N VAL A 258 17.90 26.96 -27.20
CA VAL A 258 17.96 27.70 -25.94
C VAL A 258 19.33 27.51 -25.27
N ILE A 259 19.89 28.62 -24.78
CA ILE A 259 21.23 28.73 -24.21
C ILE A 259 21.42 27.92 -22.92
N SER A 260 20.33 27.51 -22.23
CA SER A 260 20.42 26.70 -21.01
C SER A 260 20.76 25.24 -21.32
N ASP A 261 21.70 24.67 -20.58
CA ASP A 261 22.03 23.26 -20.64
C ASP A 261 20.83 22.39 -20.27
N ASN A 262 20.80 21.15 -20.77
CA ASN A 262 19.82 20.17 -20.33
C ASN A 262 20.05 19.85 -18.84
N LYS A 263 18.97 19.52 -18.14
CA LYS A 263 19.03 19.01 -16.76
C LYS A 263 18.50 17.58 -16.75
N PRO A 264 19.33 16.59 -17.04
CA PRO A 264 18.96 15.20 -16.87
C PRO A 264 18.78 14.94 -15.36
N ILE A 265 17.66 14.38 -14.97
CA ILE A 265 17.34 14.09 -13.57
C ILE A 265 17.20 12.60 -13.39
N PHE A 266 16.02 12.05 -13.65
CA PHE A 266 15.75 10.65 -13.42
C PHE A 266 16.26 9.78 -14.58
N ILE A 267 16.57 8.52 -14.29
CA ILE A 267 17.11 7.57 -15.25
C ILE A 267 16.48 6.19 -15.01
N GLN A 268 16.08 5.50 -16.08
CA GLN A 268 15.45 4.19 -16.03
C GLN A 268 15.93 3.32 -17.20
N ALA A 269 16.40 2.12 -16.91
CA ALA A 269 16.66 1.11 -17.94
C ALA A 269 15.37 0.40 -18.33
N ASP A 270 15.17 0.16 -19.65
CA ASP A 270 14.10 -0.70 -20.11
C ASP A 270 14.56 -2.17 -20.24
N PHE A 271 13.63 -3.07 -20.52
CA PHE A 271 13.93 -4.52 -20.61
C PHE A 271 14.86 -4.87 -21.78
N ASP A 272 14.96 -4.01 -22.78
CA ASP A 272 15.86 -4.16 -23.93
C ASP A 272 17.26 -3.59 -23.66
N GLY A 273 17.49 -3.01 -22.47
CA GLY A 273 18.75 -2.37 -22.07
C GLY A 273 18.92 -0.94 -22.59
N ASN A 274 17.87 -0.31 -23.13
CA ASN A 274 17.91 1.10 -23.46
C ASN A 274 17.71 1.94 -22.19
N ILE A 275 18.24 3.15 -22.22
CA ILE A 275 18.27 4.04 -21.06
C ILE A 275 17.35 5.24 -21.31
N TRP A 276 16.36 5.40 -20.46
CA TRP A 276 15.42 6.51 -20.50
C TRP A 276 15.81 7.58 -19.48
N ILE A 277 15.75 8.84 -19.88
CA ILE A 277 16.24 9.97 -19.07
C ILE A 277 15.21 11.11 -19.12
N SER A 278 14.76 11.58 -17.97
CA SER A 278 13.93 12.79 -17.89
C SER A 278 14.79 14.04 -17.97
N ILE A 279 14.39 14.99 -18.81
CA ILE A 279 15.05 16.31 -18.98
C ILE A 279 14.11 17.36 -18.44
N VAL A 280 14.18 17.60 -17.14
CA VAL A 280 13.19 18.35 -16.38
C VAL A 280 12.95 19.77 -16.93
N ASN A 281 13.98 20.45 -17.39
CA ASN A 281 13.88 21.84 -17.89
C ASN A 281 13.64 21.96 -19.41
N LYS A 282 13.38 20.86 -20.09
CA LYS A 282 13.16 20.87 -21.56
C LYS A 282 11.84 20.21 -22.00
N ASN A 283 11.02 19.78 -21.06
CA ASN A 283 9.75 19.09 -21.34
C ASN A 283 9.93 17.86 -22.25
N LYS A 284 11.01 17.11 -22.06
CA LYS A 284 11.42 15.98 -22.89
C LYS A 284 11.85 14.80 -22.05
N ILE A 285 11.67 13.64 -22.63
CA ILE A 285 12.27 12.39 -22.15
C ILE A 285 13.16 11.88 -23.28
N LEU A 286 14.35 11.40 -22.94
CA LEU A 286 15.28 10.82 -23.92
C LEU A 286 15.28 9.31 -23.78
N LYS A 287 15.43 8.62 -24.90
CA LYS A 287 15.79 7.22 -24.99
C LYS A 287 17.20 7.12 -25.58
N TYR A 288 18.16 6.66 -24.80
CA TYR A 288 19.50 6.35 -25.27
C TYR A 288 19.60 4.86 -25.61
N LEU A 289 20.07 4.54 -26.79
CA LEU A 289 20.32 3.19 -27.27
C LEU A 289 21.82 2.92 -27.18
N PRO A 290 22.28 2.15 -26.17
CA PRO A 290 23.71 1.94 -25.95
C PRO A 290 24.42 1.25 -27.12
N ASP A 291 23.78 0.28 -27.76
CA ASP A 291 24.34 -0.49 -28.88
C ASP A 291 24.58 0.35 -30.13
N ASP A 292 23.70 1.32 -30.39
CA ASP A 292 23.78 2.22 -31.54
C ASP A 292 24.49 3.53 -31.22
N ASP A 293 24.73 3.82 -29.95
CA ASP A 293 25.24 5.09 -29.45
C ASP A 293 24.39 6.30 -29.87
N VAL A 294 23.04 6.18 -29.80
CA VAL A 294 22.09 7.18 -30.30
C VAL A 294 21.09 7.60 -29.23
N PHE A 295 20.85 8.93 -29.13
CA PHE A 295 19.76 9.49 -28.35
C PHE A 295 18.54 9.77 -29.25
N LYS A 296 17.38 9.26 -28.85
CA LYS A 296 16.06 9.60 -29.42
C LYS A 296 15.34 10.54 -28.47
N VAL A 297 14.57 11.49 -28.99
CA VAL A 297 13.86 12.50 -28.21
C VAL A 297 12.37 12.19 -28.23
N VAL A 298 11.76 12.13 -27.06
CA VAL A 298 10.30 12.09 -26.87
C VAL A 298 9.87 13.43 -26.33
N GLU A 299 9.04 14.15 -27.09
CA GLU A 299 8.48 15.43 -26.65
C GLU A 299 7.16 15.19 -25.93
N LEU A 300 7.03 15.75 -24.70
CA LEU A 300 5.78 15.64 -23.96
C LEU A 300 4.73 16.58 -24.52
N PRO A 301 3.44 16.18 -24.50
CA PRO A 301 2.38 16.94 -25.18
C PRO A 301 2.10 18.29 -24.56
N GLU A 302 2.33 18.46 -23.24
CA GLU A 302 2.07 19.72 -22.55
C GLU A 302 3.37 20.46 -22.25
N ARG A 303 3.31 21.79 -22.35
CA ARG A 303 4.42 22.65 -21.93
C ARG A 303 4.50 22.69 -20.41
N ASP A 304 5.69 22.98 -19.91
CA ASP A 304 5.96 23.13 -18.46
C ASP A 304 5.58 21.89 -17.63
N SER A 305 5.63 20.70 -18.25
CA SER A 305 5.36 19.43 -17.57
C SER A 305 6.38 19.10 -16.49
N PHE A 306 7.63 19.55 -16.61
CA PHE A 306 8.73 19.23 -15.71
C PHE A 306 8.78 17.72 -15.41
N PRO A 307 9.07 16.87 -16.42
CA PRO A 307 9.13 15.42 -16.20
C PRO A 307 10.19 15.08 -15.16
N PHE A 308 9.80 14.34 -14.11
CA PHE A 308 10.71 14.01 -13.03
C PHE A 308 10.97 12.49 -12.97
N ALA A 309 10.17 11.71 -12.27
CA ALA A 309 10.38 10.28 -12.11
C ALA A 309 10.02 9.49 -13.38
N LEU A 310 10.73 8.39 -13.56
CA LEU A 310 10.47 7.37 -14.58
C LEU A 310 10.35 6.01 -13.93
N SER A 311 9.45 5.16 -14.42
CA SER A 311 9.35 3.75 -14.06
C SER A 311 8.89 2.93 -15.27
N ILE A 312 8.92 1.62 -15.16
CA ILE A 312 8.54 0.70 -16.24
C ILE A 312 7.48 -0.28 -15.74
N ASP A 313 6.40 -0.47 -16.51
CA ASP A 313 5.40 -1.49 -16.22
C ASP A 313 5.81 -2.87 -16.79
N SER A 314 5.04 -3.91 -16.47
CA SER A 314 5.33 -5.28 -16.94
C SER A 314 5.24 -5.45 -18.45
N ASP A 315 4.50 -4.58 -19.14
CA ASP A 315 4.38 -4.56 -20.60
C ASP A 315 5.57 -3.82 -21.27
N GLY A 316 6.45 -3.20 -20.48
CA GLY A 316 7.61 -2.44 -20.96
C GLY A 316 7.31 -0.99 -21.30
N ASN A 317 6.13 -0.46 -20.98
CA ASN A 317 5.86 0.96 -21.17
C ASN A 317 6.61 1.80 -20.14
N ILE A 318 7.07 2.98 -20.55
CA ILE A 318 7.75 3.92 -19.66
C ILE A 318 6.73 4.90 -19.09
N TRP A 319 6.58 4.87 -17.80
CA TRP A 319 5.74 5.81 -17.07
C TRP A 319 6.56 6.98 -16.54
N TYR A 320 5.93 8.16 -16.49
CA TYR A 320 6.59 9.38 -16.04
C TYR A 320 5.65 10.25 -15.20
N THR A 321 6.21 10.97 -14.25
CA THR A 321 5.51 12.05 -13.57
C THR A 321 5.75 13.38 -14.27
N ALA A 322 4.73 14.24 -14.29
CA ALA A 322 4.76 15.59 -14.85
C ALA A 322 4.45 16.60 -13.74
N THR A 323 5.45 16.85 -12.90
CA THR A 323 5.36 17.59 -11.65
C THR A 323 4.77 19.00 -11.85
N GLY A 324 5.14 19.68 -12.94
CA GLY A 324 4.68 21.04 -13.22
C GLY A 324 3.20 21.15 -13.60
N THR A 325 2.57 20.07 -14.07
CA THR A 325 1.16 20.05 -14.46
C THR A 325 0.27 19.20 -13.55
N GLY A 326 0.86 18.57 -12.52
CA GLY A 326 0.14 17.68 -11.61
C GLY A 326 -0.43 16.43 -12.31
N LYS A 327 0.25 15.94 -13.35
CA LYS A 327 -0.15 14.80 -14.17
C LYS A 327 0.93 13.72 -14.16
N PHE A 328 0.59 12.60 -14.75
CA PHE A 328 1.53 11.53 -15.08
C PHE A 328 1.08 10.87 -16.39
N GLY A 329 1.90 10.00 -16.94
CA GLY A 329 1.55 9.35 -18.19
C GLY A 329 2.47 8.19 -18.51
N LYS A 330 2.14 7.49 -19.59
CA LYS A 330 2.94 6.40 -20.13
C LYS A 330 3.29 6.62 -21.59
N ILE A 331 4.44 6.11 -21.98
CA ILE A 331 5.00 6.12 -23.32
C ILE A 331 5.13 4.66 -23.77
N ASP A 332 4.51 4.31 -24.88
CA ASP A 332 4.81 3.06 -25.58
C ASP A 332 6.22 3.18 -26.20
N PRO A 333 7.20 2.34 -25.81
CA PRO A 333 8.58 2.48 -26.27
C PRO A 333 8.77 2.14 -27.75
N ASN A 334 7.81 1.46 -28.40
CA ASN A 334 7.87 1.04 -29.79
C ASN A 334 7.18 2.04 -30.71
N GLU A 335 5.95 2.46 -30.36
CA GLU A 335 5.13 3.39 -31.15
C GLU A 335 5.43 4.86 -30.82
N GLY A 336 6.02 5.15 -29.66
CA GLY A 336 6.21 6.52 -29.16
C GLY A 336 4.90 7.20 -28.78
N LYS A 337 3.81 6.42 -28.64
CA LYS A 337 2.49 6.93 -28.25
C LYS A 337 2.51 7.31 -26.77
N ILE A 338 2.02 8.51 -26.47
CA ILE A 338 1.90 9.00 -25.11
C ILE A 338 0.44 9.00 -24.68
N THR A 339 0.17 8.43 -23.50
CA THR A 339 -1.13 8.51 -22.83
C THR A 339 -0.91 9.26 -21.51
N GLN A 340 -1.71 10.30 -21.26
CA GLN A 340 -1.64 11.07 -20.01
C GLN A 340 -2.86 10.82 -19.15
N TYR A 341 -2.65 10.84 -17.84
CA TYR A 341 -3.67 10.68 -16.81
C TYR A 341 -3.68 11.89 -15.89
N SER A 342 -4.86 12.24 -15.40
CA SER A 342 -5.04 13.31 -14.42
C SER A 342 -6.28 13.04 -13.57
N LYS A 343 -6.25 13.49 -12.32
CA LYS A 343 -7.45 13.59 -11.49
C LYS A 343 -8.26 14.85 -11.87
N GLU A 344 -9.50 14.94 -11.39
CA GLU A 344 -10.31 16.17 -11.46
C GLU A 344 -9.57 17.33 -10.76
N ILE A 345 -9.01 17.07 -9.57
CA ILE A 345 -8.05 17.94 -8.89
C ILE A 345 -6.66 17.41 -9.24
N PRO A 346 -5.78 18.20 -9.88
CA PRO A 346 -4.44 17.75 -10.24
C PRO A 346 -3.65 17.25 -9.03
N LEU A 347 -2.72 16.32 -9.26
CA LEU A 347 -1.79 15.85 -8.23
C LEU A 347 -0.89 16.99 -7.76
N GLU A 348 -0.61 17.04 -6.47
CA GLU A 348 0.23 18.09 -5.89
C GLU A 348 1.70 17.63 -5.81
N GLY A 349 2.49 18.03 -6.83
CA GLY A 349 3.90 17.68 -6.95
C GLY A 349 4.16 16.18 -7.07
N PRO A 350 3.64 15.48 -8.10
CA PRO A 350 3.95 14.07 -8.31
C PRO A 350 5.43 13.92 -8.69
N GLU A 351 6.26 13.45 -7.76
CA GLU A 351 7.71 13.38 -7.94
C GLU A 351 8.29 11.97 -7.88
N PHE A 352 7.49 10.98 -7.51
CA PHE A 352 7.91 9.59 -7.57
C PHE A 352 6.74 8.68 -7.95
N LEU A 353 7.02 7.57 -8.64
CA LEU A 353 6.03 6.55 -8.97
C LEU A 353 6.67 5.16 -9.02
N LEU A 354 5.88 4.15 -8.66
CA LEU A 354 6.24 2.74 -8.76
C LEU A 354 4.99 1.87 -8.93
N PHE A 355 5.17 0.59 -9.27
CA PHE A 355 4.09 -0.38 -9.50
C PHE A 355 4.05 -1.41 -8.40
N ASP A 356 2.85 -1.78 -7.98
CA ASP A 356 2.66 -2.95 -7.16
C ASP A 356 2.52 -4.23 -8.03
N LYS A 357 2.38 -5.38 -7.36
CA LYS A 357 2.22 -6.69 -8.03
C LYS A 357 0.94 -6.83 -8.88
N ASN A 358 -0.02 -5.91 -8.72
CA ASN A 358 -1.26 -5.88 -9.48
C ASN A 358 -1.21 -4.88 -10.63
N GLU A 359 -0.05 -4.28 -10.90
CA GLU A 359 0.18 -3.20 -11.87
C GLU A 359 -0.56 -1.89 -11.54
N ASP A 360 -0.99 -1.72 -10.28
CA ASP A 360 -1.47 -0.42 -9.82
C ASP A 360 -0.28 0.54 -9.63
N VAL A 361 -0.47 1.80 -10.02
CA VAL A 361 0.55 2.84 -9.96
C VAL A 361 0.44 3.58 -8.63
N TRP A 362 1.54 3.63 -7.89
CA TRP A 362 1.63 4.39 -6.65
C TRP A 362 2.47 5.63 -6.87
N ILE A 363 1.94 6.80 -6.51
CA ILE A 363 2.52 8.12 -6.79
C ILE A 363 2.70 8.86 -5.47
N ALA A 364 3.91 9.35 -5.20
CA ALA A 364 4.14 10.29 -4.09
C ALA A 364 3.78 11.71 -4.54
N GLU A 365 2.82 12.33 -3.85
CA GLU A 365 2.45 13.73 -4.01
C GLU A 365 3.30 14.57 -3.04
N HIS A 366 4.51 14.93 -3.48
CA HIS A 366 5.53 15.52 -2.62
C HIS A 366 5.06 16.80 -1.89
N THR A 367 4.30 17.67 -2.54
CA THR A 367 3.77 18.89 -1.93
C THR A 367 2.34 18.74 -1.42
N GLY A 368 1.69 17.61 -1.70
CA GLY A 368 0.31 17.32 -1.35
C GLY A 368 0.11 16.48 -0.10
N THR A 369 1.18 16.11 0.60
CA THR A 369 1.13 15.26 1.80
C THR A 369 0.29 13.98 1.64
N ALA A 370 0.36 13.37 0.47
CA ALA A 370 -0.42 12.19 0.12
C ALA A 370 0.37 11.20 -0.74
N ILE A 371 -0.09 9.96 -0.71
CA ILE A 371 0.27 8.93 -1.67
C ILE A 371 -1.00 8.60 -2.45
N THR A 372 -0.93 8.68 -3.77
CA THR A 372 -2.06 8.35 -4.64
C THR A 372 -1.83 7.00 -5.30
N LYS A 373 -2.80 6.11 -5.16
CA LYS A 373 -2.90 4.88 -5.93
C LYS A 373 -3.78 5.10 -7.16
N PHE A 374 -3.32 4.64 -8.31
CA PHE A 374 -4.07 4.68 -9.57
C PHE A 374 -4.15 3.28 -10.18
N ASN A 375 -5.38 2.85 -10.47
CA ASN A 375 -5.61 1.62 -11.23
C ASN A 375 -5.71 1.94 -12.72
N PRO A 376 -4.76 1.48 -13.57
CA PRO A 376 -4.73 1.85 -14.98
C PRO A 376 -5.80 1.17 -15.84
N VAL A 377 -6.43 0.08 -15.35
CA VAL A 377 -7.50 -0.62 -16.06
C VAL A 377 -8.85 0.05 -15.84
N LEU A 378 -9.12 0.45 -14.59
CA LEU A 378 -10.38 1.10 -14.19
C LEU A 378 -10.30 2.63 -14.30
N GLU A 379 -9.11 3.19 -14.46
CA GLU A 379 -8.79 4.62 -14.40
C GLU A 379 -9.31 5.30 -13.12
N THR A 380 -9.24 4.58 -11.99
CA THR A 380 -9.68 5.06 -10.69
C THR A 380 -8.52 5.45 -9.80
N PHE A 381 -8.77 6.43 -8.93
CA PHE A 381 -7.79 6.97 -7.98
C PHE A 381 -8.24 6.71 -6.55
N GLU A 382 -7.29 6.34 -5.70
CA GLU A 382 -7.43 6.25 -4.26
C GLU A 382 -6.35 7.13 -3.62
N ASN A 383 -6.74 7.92 -2.62
CA ASN A 383 -5.83 8.86 -1.94
C ASN A 383 -5.58 8.40 -0.51
N ILE A 384 -4.33 8.21 -0.17
CA ILE A 384 -3.87 7.87 1.17
C ILE A 384 -3.22 9.12 1.77
N SER A 385 -3.89 9.75 2.74
CA SER A 385 -3.34 10.90 3.43
C SER A 385 -2.24 10.49 4.39
N VAL A 386 -1.11 11.18 4.34
CA VAL A 386 -0.05 11.06 5.34
C VAL A 386 -0.44 11.89 6.56
N PRO A 387 -0.34 11.36 7.79
CA PRO A 387 -0.86 12.04 8.99
C PRO A 387 -0.19 13.37 9.30
N ASP A 388 1.13 13.47 9.08
CA ASP A 388 1.87 14.71 9.29
C ASP A 388 1.77 15.60 8.05
N GLU A 389 1.15 16.77 8.19
CA GLU A 389 0.94 17.73 7.09
C GLU A 389 2.25 18.33 6.56
N GLU A 390 3.36 18.21 7.28
CA GLU A 390 4.68 18.69 6.87
C GLU A 390 5.55 17.58 6.28
N ALA A 391 5.07 16.35 6.20
CA ALA A 391 5.86 15.15 5.88
C ALA A 391 6.55 15.17 4.51
N LEU A 392 5.94 15.74 3.49
CA LEU A 392 6.43 15.77 2.11
C LEU A 392 6.87 14.37 1.63
N PRO A 393 5.94 13.42 1.36
CA PRO A 393 6.27 12.06 0.96
C PRO A 393 7.06 12.07 -0.35
N PHE A 394 8.14 11.28 -0.43
CA PHE A 394 9.04 11.31 -1.57
C PHE A 394 9.38 9.92 -2.11
N GLY A 395 10.60 9.43 -1.95
CA GLY A 395 10.99 8.11 -2.46
C GLY A 395 10.23 6.99 -1.78
N MET A 396 9.78 6.01 -2.56
CA MET A 396 9.00 4.86 -2.08
C MET A 396 9.63 3.55 -2.51
N THR A 397 9.33 2.48 -1.77
CA THR A 397 9.66 1.09 -2.15
C THR A 397 8.65 0.13 -1.52
N PHE A 398 8.63 -1.11 -1.99
CA PHE A 398 7.84 -2.18 -1.37
C PHE A 398 8.71 -3.08 -0.51
N ASP A 399 8.14 -3.56 0.60
CA ASP A 399 8.70 -4.70 1.30
C ASP A 399 8.24 -6.03 0.65
N ARG A 400 8.74 -7.16 1.20
CA ARG A 400 8.36 -8.50 0.72
C ARG A 400 6.88 -8.85 0.86
N TYR A 401 6.16 -8.11 1.71
CA TYR A 401 4.73 -8.32 1.97
C TYR A 401 3.84 -7.41 1.10
N GLY A 402 4.43 -6.52 0.32
CA GLY A 402 3.72 -5.55 -0.51
C GLY A 402 3.24 -4.31 0.25
N ASN A 403 3.77 -4.07 1.46
CA ASN A 403 3.57 -2.79 2.12
C ASN A 403 4.42 -1.72 1.44
N ILE A 404 3.89 -0.51 1.36
CA ILE A 404 4.57 0.64 0.76
C ILE A 404 5.31 1.39 1.84
N TRP A 405 6.62 1.47 1.68
CA TRP A 405 7.49 2.29 2.50
C TRP A 405 7.80 3.57 1.77
N PHE A 406 7.79 4.69 2.47
CA PHE A 406 8.04 6.01 1.88
C PHE A 406 8.84 6.92 2.81
N ALA A 407 9.69 7.74 2.21
CA ALA A 407 10.43 8.78 2.89
C ALA A 407 9.50 9.93 3.25
N GLN A 408 9.66 10.49 4.44
CA GLN A 408 9.03 11.73 4.86
C GLN A 408 10.14 12.80 4.95
N HIS A 409 10.22 13.63 3.92
CA HIS A 409 11.41 14.40 3.56
C HIS A 409 11.94 15.33 4.66
N VAL A 410 11.08 15.97 5.45
CA VAL A 410 11.47 17.02 6.40
C VAL A 410 11.11 16.74 7.88
N VAL A 411 10.53 15.60 8.18
CA VAL A 411 10.02 15.31 9.53
C VAL A 411 10.72 14.15 10.23
N ASP A 412 11.97 13.86 9.90
CA ASP A 412 12.81 12.83 10.53
C ASP A 412 12.07 11.51 10.80
N SER A 413 11.32 11.04 9.82
CA SER A 413 10.59 9.78 9.88
C SER A 413 10.45 9.12 8.51
N ILE A 414 10.12 7.85 8.52
CA ILE A 414 9.67 7.10 7.36
C ILE A 414 8.30 6.53 7.65
N GLY A 415 7.45 6.47 6.62
CA GLY A 415 6.14 5.87 6.72
C GLY A 415 6.11 4.46 6.13
N VAL A 416 5.21 3.62 6.64
CA VAL A 416 4.82 2.36 6.04
C VAL A 416 3.31 2.25 5.99
N TYR A 417 2.78 1.92 4.82
CA TYR A 417 1.36 1.72 4.59
C TYR A 417 1.10 0.28 4.15
N ASP A 418 0.17 -0.38 4.83
CA ASP A 418 -0.36 -1.69 4.45
C ASP A 418 -1.66 -1.52 3.65
N PRO A 419 -1.64 -1.70 2.32
CA PRO A 419 -2.82 -1.49 1.48
C PRO A 419 -3.91 -2.53 1.70
N ASP A 420 -3.56 -3.73 2.18
CA ASP A 420 -4.54 -4.80 2.40
C ASP A 420 -5.35 -4.59 3.70
N ASN A 421 -4.83 -3.79 4.63
CA ASN A 421 -5.50 -3.51 5.91
C ASN A 421 -5.81 -2.02 6.10
N ASN A 422 -5.49 -1.19 5.12
CA ASN A 422 -5.63 0.28 5.18
C ASN A 422 -5.02 0.84 6.48
N ASN A 423 -3.81 0.40 6.82
CA ASN A 423 -3.12 0.78 8.04
C ASN A 423 -1.80 1.48 7.72
N LEU A 424 -1.56 2.62 8.34
CA LEU A 424 -0.35 3.43 8.19
C LEU A 424 0.35 3.59 9.53
N LYS A 425 1.67 3.44 9.52
CA LYS A 425 2.54 3.63 10.67
C LYS A 425 3.72 4.52 10.32
N GLU A 426 4.03 5.47 11.18
CA GLU A 426 5.21 6.31 11.08
C GLU A 426 6.30 5.80 12.03
N ILE A 427 7.55 5.85 11.57
CA ILE A 427 8.72 5.32 12.26
C ILE A 427 9.75 6.45 12.35
N PRO A 428 10.03 6.96 13.55
CA PRO A 428 10.99 8.03 13.72
C PRO A 428 12.42 7.59 13.41
N ILE A 429 13.17 8.46 12.73
CA ILE A 429 14.59 8.31 12.46
C ILE A 429 15.36 8.90 13.66
N PRO A 430 16.39 8.23 14.18
CA PRO A 430 17.16 8.74 15.32
C PRO A 430 17.94 10.02 15.04
N THR A 431 18.36 10.25 13.80
CA THR A 431 19.10 11.45 13.37
C THR A 431 18.18 12.63 13.19
N GLU A 432 18.36 13.70 13.97
CA GLU A 432 17.68 14.99 13.77
C GLU A 432 18.19 15.69 12.50
N GLY A 433 17.27 16.24 11.71
CA GLY A 433 17.57 16.88 10.43
C GLY A 433 18.11 15.89 9.40
N SER A 434 17.64 14.67 9.41
CA SER A 434 18.09 13.56 8.55
C SER A 434 17.88 13.86 7.06
N PHE A 435 16.78 14.52 6.72
CA PHE A 435 16.39 14.87 5.36
C PHE A 435 16.37 13.62 4.46
N THR A 436 15.49 12.69 4.81
CA THR A 436 15.36 11.40 4.12
C THR A 436 14.82 11.58 2.71
N GLN A 437 15.53 11.03 1.71
CA GLN A 437 15.22 11.25 0.30
C GLN A 437 14.54 10.04 -0.35
N PHE A 438 15.30 9.00 -0.60
CA PHE A 438 14.86 7.80 -1.30
C PHE A 438 15.20 6.55 -0.51
N MET A 439 14.54 5.47 -0.91
CA MET A 439 14.72 4.16 -0.29
C MET A 439 14.69 3.06 -1.34
N THR A 440 15.19 1.91 -0.95
CA THR A 440 15.17 0.67 -1.73
C THR A 440 14.93 -0.52 -0.81
N SER A 441 14.55 -1.66 -1.36
CA SER A 441 14.48 -2.92 -0.63
C SER A 441 15.48 -3.92 -1.18
N ASP A 442 16.08 -4.74 -0.29
CA ASP A 442 16.94 -5.84 -0.70
C ASP A 442 16.11 -7.10 -1.05
N LYS A 443 16.79 -8.17 -1.46
CA LYS A 443 16.15 -9.47 -1.83
C LYS A 443 15.29 -10.11 -0.74
N ASN A 444 15.49 -9.70 0.52
CA ASN A 444 14.71 -10.19 1.66
C ASN A 444 13.53 -9.26 1.98
N GLY A 445 13.39 -8.16 1.24
CA GLY A 445 12.42 -7.11 1.49
C GLY A 445 12.79 -6.20 2.67
N LYS A 446 14.05 -6.21 3.09
CA LYS A 446 14.55 -5.30 4.12
C LYS A 446 14.74 -3.91 3.54
N ILE A 447 14.26 -2.90 4.24
CA ILE A 447 14.23 -1.51 3.78
C ILE A 447 15.54 -0.82 4.08
N TRP A 448 16.07 -0.12 3.08
CA TRP A 448 17.25 0.72 3.14
C TRP A 448 16.89 2.13 2.66
N PHE A 449 17.29 3.15 3.37
CA PHE A 449 16.99 4.56 3.05
C PHE A 449 18.23 5.43 3.29
N VAL A 450 18.27 6.59 2.66
CA VAL A 450 19.38 7.52 2.80
C VAL A 450 18.97 8.78 3.55
N GLU A 451 19.87 9.28 4.39
CA GLU A 451 19.75 10.50 5.16
C GLU A 451 20.73 11.53 4.60
N GLN A 452 20.21 12.38 3.71
CA GLN A 452 21.06 13.26 2.91
C GLN A 452 21.84 14.27 3.76
N GLU A 453 21.18 14.88 4.75
CA GLU A 453 21.82 15.81 5.67
C GLU A 453 22.50 15.07 6.85
N GLY A 454 21.99 13.89 7.19
CA GLY A 454 22.56 13.02 8.21
C GLY A 454 23.90 12.37 7.82
N ASN A 455 24.26 12.37 6.53
CA ASN A 455 25.46 11.68 6.02
C ASN A 455 25.45 10.17 6.32
N LYS A 456 24.28 9.52 6.19
CA LYS A 456 24.09 8.11 6.57
C LYS A 456 23.24 7.33 5.56
N ILE A 457 23.40 6.02 5.59
CA ILE A 457 22.40 5.07 5.12
C ILE A 457 21.77 4.38 6.32
N GLY A 458 20.46 4.31 6.36
CA GLY A 458 19.71 3.66 7.41
C GLY A 458 19.02 2.39 6.92
N THR A 459 18.71 1.49 7.84
CA THR A 459 17.88 0.30 7.58
C THR A 459 16.93 0.02 8.74
N VAL A 460 15.79 -0.61 8.43
CA VAL A 460 14.78 -0.95 9.41
C VAL A 460 14.85 -2.42 9.77
N ASN A 461 15.06 -2.71 11.04
CA ASN A 461 14.83 -4.04 11.60
C ASN A 461 13.41 -4.09 12.13
N MET A 462 12.62 -5.03 11.64
CA MET A 462 11.25 -5.30 12.09
C MET A 462 11.26 -6.50 13.03
N ILE A 463 10.72 -6.33 14.23
CA ILE A 463 10.57 -7.39 15.23
C ILE A 463 9.08 -7.54 15.49
N GLU A 464 8.51 -8.65 15.05
CA GLU A 464 7.11 -8.98 15.30
C GLU A 464 6.93 -9.39 16.76
N ILE A 465 6.02 -8.72 17.46
CA ILE A 465 5.58 -9.13 18.79
C ILE A 465 4.50 -10.20 18.58
N PRO A 466 4.68 -11.41 19.11
CA PRO A 466 3.67 -12.45 19.01
C PRO A 466 2.35 -11.96 19.59
N VAL A 467 1.26 -12.18 18.86
CA VAL A 467 -0.07 -11.83 19.35
C VAL A 467 -0.42 -12.75 20.53
N ASP A 468 -0.69 -12.15 21.70
CA ASP A 468 -1.21 -12.91 22.85
C ASP A 468 -2.68 -13.25 22.58
N ILE A 469 -2.89 -14.44 22.03
CA ILE A 469 -4.21 -14.95 21.65
C ILE A 469 -5.15 -15.03 22.86
N SER A 470 -4.62 -15.11 24.09
CA SER A 470 -5.42 -15.14 25.31
C SER A 470 -6.13 -13.80 25.62
N GLN A 471 -5.69 -12.71 25.01
CA GLN A 471 -6.28 -11.37 25.16
C GLN A 471 -7.27 -11.02 24.03
N ILE A 472 -7.37 -11.83 22.98
CA ILE A 472 -8.35 -11.63 21.92
C ILE A 472 -9.72 -12.01 22.48
N LYS A 473 -10.56 -10.99 22.73
CA LYS A 473 -11.95 -11.21 23.10
C LYS A 473 -12.65 -11.89 21.94
N THR A 474 -13.21 -13.05 22.18
CA THR A 474 -14.06 -13.72 21.19
C THR A 474 -15.28 -12.86 20.87
N ILE A 475 -15.90 -13.08 19.72
CA ILE A 475 -17.13 -12.36 19.31
C ILE A 475 -18.20 -12.49 20.39
N ASP A 476 -18.26 -13.60 21.11
CA ASP A 476 -19.15 -13.82 22.27
C ASP A 476 -18.90 -12.83 23.42
N ASP A 477 -17.66 -12.42 23.69
CA ASP A 477 -17.33 -11.41 24.71
C ASP A 477 -17.77 -10.00 24.29
N VAL A 478 -17.83 -9.72 22.99
CA VAL A 478 -18.30 -8.46 22.45
C VAL A 478 -19.83 -8.43 22.44
N GLU A 479 -20.50 -9.52 22.07
CA GLU A 479 -21.97 -9.62 22.15
C GLU A 479 -22.49 -9.51 23.60
N MET A 480 -21.80 -10.13 24.58
CA MET A 480 -22.18 -9.98 26.00
C MET A 480 -22.10 -8.52 26.45
N LYS A 481 -21.09 -7.78 26.01
CA LYS A 481 -20.96 -6.36 26.34
C LYS A 481 -22.04 -5.49 25.72
N TYR A 482 -22.50 -5.82 24.51
CA TYR A 482 -23.62 -5.14 23.85
C TYR A 482 -24.96 -5.44 24.54
N THR A 483 -25.19 -6.66 25.01
CA THR A 483 -26.41 -7.01 25.79
C THR A 483 -26.41 -6.36 27.16
N GLU A 484 -25.27 -6.20 27.82
CA GLU A 484 -25.17 -5.49 29.11
C GLU A 484 -25.42 -3.98 28.99
N ILE A 485 -25.07 -3.36 27.88
CA ILE A 485 -25.29 -1.92 27.62
C ILE A 485 -26.68 -1.67 27.02
N ALA A 486 -27.18 -2.55 26.14
CA ALA A 486 -28.47 -2.39 25.50
C ALA A 486 -29.65 -2.57 26.46
N SER A 487 -29.54 -3.47 27.44
CA SER A 487 -30.64 -3.72 28.38
C SER A 487 -30.98 -2.51 29.27
N PRO A 488 -30.04 -1.74 29.87
CA PRO A 488 -30.35 -0.51 30.58
C PRO A 488 -30.90 0.61 29.70
N LEU A 489 -30.46 0.70 28.42
CA LEU A 489 -30.93 1.71 27.49
C LEU A 489 -32.37 1.43 27.02
N ILE A 490 -32.73 0.16 26.80
CA ILE A 490 -34.09 -0.26 26.49
C ILE A 490 -35.00 0.01 27.71
N ALA A 491 -34.56 -0.31 28.92
CA ALA A 491 -35.28 -0.02 30.14
C ALA A 491 -35.53 1.49 30.35
N LEU A 492 -34.52 2.33 30.08
CA LEU A 492 -34.63 3.79 30.09
C LEU A 492 -35.63 4.29 29.02
N GLY A 493 -35.60 3.75 27.83
CA GLY A 493 -36.56 4.06 26.76
C GLY A 493 -38.02 3.74 27.14
N ILE A 494 -38.24 2.60 27.78
CA ILE A 494 -39.58 2.20 28.28
C ILE A 494 -40.03 3.13 29.42
N ILE A 495 -39.16 3.51 30.34
CA ILE A 495 -39.45 4.45 31.41
C ILE A 495 -39.79 5.84 30.86
N PHE A 496 -39.06 6.34 29.88
CA PHE A 496 -39.36 7.63 29.25
C PHE A 496 -40.71 7.62 28.49
N THR A 497 -41.01 6.55 27.76
CA THR A 497 -42.33 6.41 27.10
C THR A 497 -43.48 6.33 28.09
N ALA A 498 -43.32 5.62 29.20
CA ALA A 498 -44.30 5.55 30.28
C ALA A 498 -44.52 6.92 30.95
N LEU A 499 -43.45 7.67 31.22
CA LEU A 499 -43.54 9.02 31.78
C LEU A 499 -44.21 10.00 30.83
N PHE A 500 -43.96 9.88 29.53
CA PHE A 500 -44.62 10.70 28.51
C PHE A 500 -46.10 10.40 28.40
N TYR A 501 -46.47 9.13 28.50
CA TYR A 501 -47.88 8.69 28.48
C TYR A 501 -48.63 9.20 29.73
N VAL A 502 -48.03 9.10 30.92
CA VAL A 502 -48.62 9.62 32.17
C VAL A 502 -48.80 11.13 32.12
N LYS A 503 -47.79 11.86 31.58
CA LYS A 503 -47.86 13.30 31.37
C LYS A 503 -48.99 13.69 30.39
N SER A 504 -49.14 12.95 29.30
CA SER A 504 -50.18 13.16 28.30
C SER A 504 -51.61 12.98 28.92
N ILE A 505 -51.79 11.98 29.76
CA ILE A 505 -53.04 11.78 30.51
C ILE A 505 -53.29 12.92 31.49
N TYR A 506 -52.29 13.38 32.21
CA TYR A 506 -52.41 14.48 33.16
C TYR A 506 -52.76 15.80 32.48
N ASP A 507 -52.15 16.12 31.36
CA ASP A 507 -52.43 17.32 30.57
C ASP A 507 -53.84 17.26 29.95
N LYS A 508 -54.30 16.09 29.48
CA LYS A 508 -55.68 15.88 29.03
C LYS A 508 -56.71 16.11 30.13
N ARG A 509 -56.47 15.59 31.33
CA ARG A 509 -57.37 15.80 32.50
C ARG A 509 -57.41 17.28 32.93
N ARG A 510 -56.29 17.98 32.86
CA ARG A 510 -56.16 19.41 33.17
C ARG A 510 -56.88 20.28 32.13
N LEU A 511 -56.80 19.90 30.85
CA LEU A 511 -57.54 20.58 29.77
C LEU A 511 -59.04 20.42 29.92
N ASN A 512 -59.52 19.21 30.25
CA ASN A 512 -60.95 18.94 30.49
C ASN A 512 -61.50 19.66 31.76
N SER A 513 -60.67 19.88 32.78
CA SER A 513 -61.08 20.65 33.96
C SER A 513 -61.12 22.18 33.69
N LEU A 514 -60.40 22.67 32.68
CA LEU A 514 -60.43 24.08 32.26
C LEU A 514 -61.54 24.39 31.25
N ILE A 515 -62.10 23.36 30.62
CA ILE A 515 -63.24 23.51 29.67
C ILE A 515 -64.58 23.44 30.41
N ASN A 516 -64.60 22.77 31.56
CA ASN A 516 -65.81 22.59 32.39
C ASN A 516 -65.90 23.55 33.57
N SER A 517 -65.00 24.53 33.70
CA SER A 517 -65.06 25.69 34.58
C SER A 517 -65.34 26.97 33.78
#